data_949e5ba60fad5b1f33b04c0f8720e1a2
#
_entry.id   949e5ba60fad5b1f33b04c0f8720e1a2
#
_cell.length_a   1.000
_cell.length_b   1.000
_cell.length_c   1.000
_cell.angle_alpha   90.00
_cell.angle_beta   90.00
_cell.angle_gamma   90.00
#
_symmetry.space_group_name_H-M   'P 1'
#
loop_
_entity.id
_entity.type
_entity.pdbx_description
1 polymer ?
#
loop_
_entity_poly.entity_id
_entity_poly.type
_entity_poly.pdbx_seq_one_letter_code
_entity_poly.pdbx_strand_id
1 'polypeptide(L)'
;MDGKVDIVLNLSFKFLMKIFYENYWKERGRSGNRPRYRIFSQWIDEGSRVLDVGCGDGYFGEFLVNNRKVDYTGSDISDTALQTAKSRGLNVISLDASNDLDRFAPGSFDFIVMSEFIEHVPNSEEVLRIAGRIAKKGVLISIPNIAYWKFRLQLLFGNFPKQWAVAPEEHLRYWSVDDFKKTVKSIGFEIKEIKASNGKKILRDMWPNLFGFQVCFYLKPKSL
;
A
#
# COMPACT_ATOMS: atom_id res chain seq x y z
N MET A 1 -25.46 -6.73 23.41
CA MET A 1 -25.63 -5.32 22.92
C MET A 1 -24.43 -4.90 22.06
N ASP A 2 -23.29 -5.60 22.15
CA ASP A 2 -22.00 -5.16 21.56
C ASP A 2 -21.96 -5.21 20.02
N GLY A 3 -22.53 -6.24 19.39
CA GLY A 3 -22.42 -6.38 17.92
C GLY A 3 -23.14 -5.31 17.07
N LYS A 4 -24.18 -4.65 17.61
CA LYS A 4 -24.86 -3.56 16.87
C LYS A 4 -24.08 -2.25 16.94
N VAL A 5 -23.37 -2.00 18.04
CA VAL A 5 -22.54 -0.80 18.21
C VAL A 5 -21.34 -0.89 17.28
N ASP A 6 -20.72 -2.06 17.18
CA ASP A 6 -19.55 -2.28 16.29
C ASP A 6 -19.92 -2.13 14.81
N ILE A 7 -21.11 -2.59 14.40
CA ILE A 7 -21.58 -2.43 13.01
C ILE A 7 -21.82 -0.94 12.67
N VAL A 8 -22.44 -0.19 13.57
CA VAL A 8 -22.72 1.25 13.35
C VAL A 8 -21.41 2.04 13.30
N LEU A 9 -20.46 1.75 14.19
CA LEU A 9 -19.15 2.40 14.20
C LEU A 9 -18.35 2.10 12.93
N ASN A 10 -18.35 0.86 12.47
CA ASN A 10 -17.68 0.45 11.22
C ASN A 10 -18.29 1.12 9.99
N LEU A 11 -19.62 1.17 9.88
CA LEU A 11 -20.31 1.85 8.78
C LEU A 11 -20.03 3.35 8.77
N SER A 12 -20.01 3.99 9.95
CA SER A 12 -19.70 5.41 10.09
C SER A 12 -18.24 5.71 9.70
N PHE A 13 -17.29 4.87 10.12
CA PHE A 13 -15.88 5.02 9.78
C PHE A 13 -15.63 4.83 8.27
N LYS A 14 -16.21 3.79 7.67
CA LYS A 14 -16.16 3.53 6.22
C LYS A 14 -16.68 4.74 5.43
N PHE A 15 -17.81 5.30 5.84
CA PHE A 15 -18.41 6.46 5.18
C PHE A 15 -17.52 7.71 5.28
N LEU A 16 -16.95 7.99 6.47
CA LEU A 16 -16.04 9.10 6.69
C LEU A 16 -14.77 8.97 5.86
N MET A 17 -14.17 7.78 5.81
CA MET A 17 -12.98 7.53 5.00
C MET A 17 -13.26 7.69 3.50
N LYS A 18 -14.43 7.23 3.03
CA LYS A 18 -14.83 7.45 1.63
C LYS A 18 -14.91 8.95 1.31
N ILE A 19 -15.58 9.74 2.13
CA ILE A 19 -15.70 11.20 1.93
C ILE A 19 -14.31 11.85 1.94
N PHE A 20 -13.45 11.46 2.88
CA PHE A 20 -12.09 11.98 2.98
C PHE A 20 -11.32 11.73 1.66
N TYR A 21 -11.29 10.50 1.16
CA TYR A 21 -10.56 10.17 -0.07
C TYR A 21 -11.22 10.73 -1.33
N GLU A 22 -12.55 10.91 -1.36
CA GLU A 22 -13.21 11.64 -2.45
C GLU A 22 -12.70 13.08 -2.56
N ASN A 23 -12.62 13.80 -1.45
CA ASN A 23 -12.11 15.18 -1.41
C ASN A 23 -10.63 15.23 -1.74
N TYR A 24 -9.83 14.32 -1.16
CA TYR A 24 -8.41 14.20 -1.44
C TYR A 24 -8.11 14.06 -2.94
N TRP A 25 -8.84 13.18 -3.64
CA TRP A 25 -8.62 12.97 -5.07
C TRP A 25 -9.15 14.09 -5.96
N LYS A 26 -10.17 14.84 -5.52
CA LYS A 26 -10.64 16.06 -6.22
C LYS A 26 -9.60 17.16 -6.19
N GLU A 27 -8.86 17.29 -5.10
CA GLU A 27 -7.91 18.39 -4.89
C GLU A 27 -6.50 18.07 -5.36
N ARG A 28 -6.09 16.81 -5.33
CA ARG A 28 -4.69 16.39 -5.52
C ARG A 28 -4.18 16.54 -6.96
N GLY A 29 -5.04 16.50 -7.95
CA GLY A 29 -4.61 16.39 -9.35
C GLY A 29 -4.02 15.02 -9.71
N ARG A 30 -3.35 14.90 -10.88
CA ARG A 30 -2.80 13.64 -11.38
C ARG A 30 -1.51 13.24 -10.67
N SER A 31 -1.38 11.97 -10.35
CA SER A 31 -0.13 11.38 -9.86
C SER A 31 0.96 11.37 -10.94
N GLY A 32 2.22 11.25 -10.51
CA GLY A 32 3.36 11.15 -11.40
C GLY A 32 4.22 9.91 -11.13
N ASN A 33 5.25 9.71 -11.94
CA ASN A 33 6.17 8.59 -11.81
C ASN A 33 6.86 8.58 -10.44
N ARG A 34 6.91 7.40 -9.81
CA ARG A 34 7.56 7.19 -8.51
C ARG A 34 8.62 6.07 -8.64
N PRO A 35 9.79 6.21 -8.00
CA PRO A 35 10.85 5.19 -8.11
C PRO A 35 10.39 3.78 -7.71
N ARG A 36 9.46 3.62 -6.77
CA ARG A 36 8.89 2.34 -6.35
C ARG A 36 8.16 1.59 -7.47
N TYR A 37 7.61 2.29 -8.46
CA TYR A 37 6.91 1.65 -9.58
C TYR A 37 7.84 0.79 -10.42
N ARG A 38 9.08 1.26 -10.64
CA ARG A 38 10.12 0.46 -11.30
C ARG A 38 10.52 -0.76 -10.48
N ILE A 39 10.61 -0.62 -9.14
CA ILE A 39 10.94 -1.72 -8.25
C ILE A 39 9.85 -2.80 -8.33
N PHE A 40 8.59 -2.43 -8.16
CA PHE A 40 7.47 -3.37 -8.27
C PHE A 40 7.38 -4.02 -9.65
N SER A 41 7.54 -3.24 -10.72
CA SER A 41 7.54 -3.77 -12.07
C SER A 41 8.65 -4.81 -12.32
N GLN A 42 9.82 -4.70 -11.67
CA GLN A 42 10.88 -5.70 -11.75
C GLN A 42 10.54 -7.01 -11.03
N TRP A 43 9.70 -6.97 -10.01
CA TRP A 43 9.28 -8.12 -9.23
C TRP A 43 8.06 -8.85 -9.81
N ILE A 44 7.33 -8.20 -10.73
CA ILE A 44 6.13 -8.76 -11.36
C ILE A 44 6.52 -9.39 -12.70
N ASP A 45 6.21 -10.68 -12.86
CA ASP A 45 6.43 -11.40 -14.11
C ASP A 45 5.40 -10.97 -15.18
N GLU A 46 5.78 -11.05 -16.45
CA GLU A 46 4.86 -10.89 -17.58
C GLU A 46 3.72 -11.92 -17.52
N GLY A 47 2.52 -11.53 -17.94
CA GLY A 47 1.33 -12.37 -17.91
C GLY A 47 0.71 -12.58 -16.53
N SER A 48 1.28 -11.98 -15.48
CA SER A 48 0.73 -12.10 -14.12
C SER A 48 -0.61 -11.40 -13.98
N ARG A 49 -1.50 -11.98 -13.17
CA ARG A 49 -2.71 -11.31 -12.67
C ARG A 49 -2.34 -10.48 -11.44
N VAL A 50 -2.60 -9.19 -11.51
CA VAL A 50 -2.21 -8.21 -10.47
C VAL A 50 -3.44 -7.50 -9.93
N LEU A 51 -3.62 -7.49 -8.61
CA LEU A 51 -4.54 -6.61 -7.91
C LEU A 51 -3.75 -5.48 -7.24
N ASP A 52 -4.01 -4.24 -7.64
CA ASP A 52 -3.44 -3.04 -7.04
C ASP A 52 -4.46 -2.44 -6.06
N VAL A 53 -4.20 -2.57 -4.78
CA VAL A 53 -5.09 -2.14 -3.68
C VAL A 53 -4.74 -0.72 -3.27
N GLY A 54 -5.71 0.19 -3.35
CA GLY A 54 -5.49 1.62 -3.22
C GLY A 54 -4.80 2.20 -4.46
N CYS A 55 -5.30 1.85 -5.66
CA CYS A 55 -4.68 2.20 -6.94
C CYS A 55 -4.71 3.71 -7.25
N GLY A 56 -5.54 4.48 -6.53
CA GLY A 56 -5.71 5.90 -6.75
C GLY A 56 -6.14 6.22 -8.19
N ASP A 57 -5.50 7.23 -8.79
CA ASP A 57 -5.75 7.67 -10.16
C ASP A 57 -5.22 6.70 -11.25
N GLY A 58 -4.72 5.53 -10.85
CA GLY A 58 -4.27 4.47 -11.76
C GLY A 58 -2.91 4.69 -12.41
N TYR A 59 -2.12 5.68 -12.00
CA TYR A 59 -0.82 5.96 -12.65
C TYR A 59 0.13 4.77 -12.61
N PHE A 60 0.20 4.02 -11.49
CA PHE A 60 1.01 2.81 -11.43
C PHE A 60 0.49 1.71 -12.34
N GLY A 61 -0.84 1.53 -12.40
CA GLY A 61 -1.48 0.57 -13.29
C GLY A 61 -1.15 0.85 -14.75
N GLU A 62 -1.30 2.10 -15.20
CA GLU A 62 -0.92 2.54 -16.56
C GLU A 62 0.57 2.28 -16.82
N PHE A 63 1.45 2.64 -15.87
CA PHE A 63 2.89 2.35 -15.96
C PHE A 63 3.15 0.85 -16.10
N LEU A 64 2.49 0.01 -15.29
CA LEU A 64 2.69 -1.43 -15.28
C LEU A 64 2.21 -2.09 -16.56
N VAL A 65 1.00 -1.77 -17.02
CA VAL A 65 0.41 -2.32 -18.27
C VAL A 65 1.26 -1.94 -19.48
N ASN A 66 1.76 -0.71 -19.54
CA ASN A 66 2.59 -0.24 -20.66
C ASN A 66 4.01 -0.85 -20.68
N ASN A 67 4.54 -1.27 -19.51
CA ASN A 67 5.89 -1.82 -19.41
C ASN A 67 5.94 -3.34 -19.22
N ARG A 68 4.80 -3.95 -18.89
CA ARG A 68 4.64 -5.39 -18.64
C ARG A 68 3.29 -5.83 -19.19
N LYS A 69 3.22 -6.99 -19.82
CA LYS A 69 1.98 -7.59 -20.31
C LYS A 69 1.26 -8.30 -19.15
N VAL A 70 0.57 -7.55 -18.29
CA VAL A 70 -0.13 -8.09 -17.11
C VAL A 70 -1.64 -7.98 -17.26
N ASP A 71 -2.37 -8.87 -16.60
CA ASP A 71 -3.80 -8.76 -16.35
C ASP A 71 -4.00 -7.92 -15.07
N TYR A 72 -4.24 -6.62 -15.25
CA TYR A 72 -4.29 -5.65 -14.17
C TYR A 72 -5.73 -5.38 -13.73
N THR A 73 -5.93 -5.41 -12.41
CA THR A 73 -7.13 -4.89 -11.76
C THR A 73 -6.71 -3.88 -10.68
N GLY A 74 -7.15 -2.64 -10.79
CA GLY A 74 -7.00 -1.64 -9.73
C GLY A 74 -8.20 -1.64 -8.80
N SER A 75 -8.01 -1.28 -7.54
CA SER A 75 -9.10 -1.09 -6.60
C SER A 75 -8.87 0.14 -5.72
N ASP A 76 -9.92 0.88 -5.45
CA ASP A 76 -9.90 2.04 -4.56
C ASP A 76 -11.29 2.24 -3.94
N ILE A 77 -11.37 2.98 -2.84
CA ILE A 77 -12.63 3.36 -2.20
C ILE A 77 -13.24 4.62 -2.83
N SER A 78 -12.41 5.46 -3.47
CA SER A 78 -12.80 6.73 -4.09
C SER A 78 -13.31 6.54 -5.51
N ASP A 79 -14.54 6.94 -5.76
CA ASP A 79 -15.13 6.92 -7.10
C ASP A 79 -14.42 7.93 -8.03
N THR A 80 -13.97 9.07 -7.50
CA THR A 80 -13.20 10.08 -8.25
C THR A 80 -11.85 9.51 -8.74
N ALA A 81 -11.13 8.80 -7.88
CA ALA A 81 -9.89 8.09 -8.24
C ALA A 81 -10.15 7.06 -9.34
N LEU A 82 -11.16 6.21 -9.15
CA LEU A 82 -11.53 5.15 -10.09
C LEU A 82 -11.97 5.70 -11.45
N GLN A 83 -12.69 6.82 -11.51
CA GLN A 83 -13.04 7.48 -12.78
C GLN A 83 -11.78 7.92 -13.54
N THR A 84 -10.80 8.49 -12.83
CA THR A 84 -9.53 8.88 -13.42
C THR A 84 -8.75 7.65 -13.93
N ALA A 85 -8.68 6.59 -13.13
CA ALA A 85 -8.03 5.34 -13.54
C ALA A 85 -8.73 4.68 -14.75
N LYS A 86 -10.05 4.69 -14.81
CA LYS A 86 -10.82 4.25 -15.99
C LYS A 86 -10.49 5.08 -17.24
N SER A 87 -10.33 6.39 -17.12
CA SER A 87 -9.95 7.25 -18.24
C SER A 87 -8.56 6.94 -18.81
N ARG A 88 -7.72 6.22 -18.06
CA ARG A 88 -6.43 5.66 -18.52
C ARG A 88 -6.57 4.27 -19.20
N GLY A 89 -7.81 3.79 -19.37
CA GLY A 89 -8.08 2.48 -19.98
C GLY A 89 -7.87 1.28 -19.04
N LEU A 90 -7.83 1.50 -17.74
CA LEU A 90 -7.59 0.44 -16.76
C LEU A 90 -8.88 -0.26 -16.33
N ASN A 91 -8.79 -1.56 -16.07
CA ASN A 91 -9.81 -2.30 -15.34
C ASN A 91 -9.73 -1.95 -13.86
N VAL A 92 -10.81 -1.40 -13.28
CA VAL A 92 -10.84 -0.99 -11.88
C VAL A 92 -12.18 -1.31 -11.22
N ILE A 93 -12.13 -1.55 -9.92
CA ILE A 93 -13.28 -1.90 -9.09
C ILE A 93 -13.33 -1.03 -7.84
N SER A 94 -14.53 -0.70 -7.38
CA SER A 94 -14.73 -0.09 -6.06
C SER A 94 -14.57 -1.15 -4.97
N LEU A 95 -13.67 -0.91 -4.03
CA LEU A 95 -13.32 -1.86 -2.97
C LEU A 95 -12.87 -1.12 -1.72
N ASP A 96 -13.49 -1.42 -0.59
CA ASP A 96 -12.95 -1.11 0.73
C ASP A 96 -12.09 -2.27 1.20
N ALA A 97 -10.77 -2.10 1.12
CA ALA A 97 -9.84 -3.18 1.46
C ALA A 97 -9.91 -3.63 2.93
N SER A 98 -10.39 -2.77 3.82
CA SER A 98 -10.56 -3.11 5.24
C SER A 98 -11.70 -4.11 5.50
N ASN A 99 -12.68 -4.18 4.58
CA ASN A 99 -13.91 -4.94 4.78
C ASN A 99 -14.24 -5.92 3.64
N ASP A 100 -13.78 -5.65 2.42
CA ASP A 100 -14.27 -6.36 1.23
C ASP A 100 -13.17 -7.19 0.52
N LEU A 101 -11.92 -7.18 1.01
CA LEU A 101 -10.81 -7.87 0.35
C LEU A 101 -10.96 -9.41 0.43
N ASP A 102 -11.62 -9.89 1.46
CA ASP A 102 -11.85 -11.34 1.70
C ASP A 102 -12.80 -12.01 0.69
N ARG A 103 -13.56 -11.23 -0.09
CA ARG A 103 -14.44 -11.74 -1.16
C ARG A 103 -13.69 -12.47 -2.28
N PHE A 104 -12.39 -12.24 -2.43
CA PHE A 104 -11.59 -12.93 -3.42
C PHE A 104 -11.18 -14.31 -2.95
N ALA A 105 -11.27 -15.30 -3.85
CA ALA A 105 -10.86 -16.67 -3.57
C ALA A 105 -9.34 -16.76 -3.31
N PRO A 106 -8.88 -17.73 -2.52
CA PRO A 106 -7.45 -17.99 -2.34
C PRO A 106 -6.72 -18.14 -3.68
N GLY A 107 -5.57 -17.47 -3.82
CA GLY A 107 -4.75 -17.56 -5.03
C GLY A 107 -5.42 -17.00 -6.29
N SER A 108 -6.39 -16.07 -6.18
CA SER A 108 -7.05 -15.47 -7.35
C SER A 108 -6.16 -14.52 -8.14
N PHE A 109 -5.10 -14.00 -7.53
CA PHE A 109 -4.10 -13.12 -8.18
C PHE A 109 -2.70 -13.71 -8.03
N ASP A 110 -1.81 -13.40 -8.98
CA ASP A 110 -0.40 -13.75 -8.83
C ASP A 110 0.29 -12.81 -7.84
N PHE A 111 0.03 -11.51 -7.97
CA PHE A 111 0.56 -10.48 -7.07
C PHE A 111 -0.53 -9.55 -6.55
N ILE A 112 -0.40 -9.19 -5.28
CA ILE A 112 -1.14 -8.08 -4.69
C ILE A 112 -0.15 -6.93 -4.51
N VAL A 113 -0.51 -5.72 -4.91
CA VAL A 113 0.30 -4.50 -4.72
C VAL A 113 -0.42 -3.57 -3.75
N MET A 114 0.33 -3.01 -2.80
CA MET A 114 -0.12 -2.00 -1.83
C MET A 114 0.94 -0.90 -1.76
N SER A 115 0.78 0.13 -2.59
CA SER A 115 1.79 1.18 -2.78
C SER A 115 1.50 2.40 -1.91
N GLU A 116 2.15 2.55 -0.75
CA GLU A 116 1.84 3.60 0.25
C GLU A 116 0.33 3.56 0.58
N PHE A 117 -0.12 2.41 1.01
CA PHE A 117 -1.53 2.15 1.26
C PHE A 117 -1.78 1.63 2.68
N ILE A 118 -0.97 0.68 3.14
CA ILE A 118 -1.24 -0.08 4.36
C ILE A 118 -1.19 0.78 5.64
N GLU A 119 -0.47 1.89 5.61
CA GLU A 119 -0.40 2.87 6.70
C GLU A 119 -1.71 3.63 6.93
N HIS A 120 -2.60 3.63 5.94
CA HIS A 120 -3.91 4.28 6.00
C HIS A 120 -5.02 3.36 6.53
N VAL A 121 -4.71 2.09 6.82
CA VAL A 121 -5.70 1.07 7.16
C VAL A 121 -5.64 0.73 8.65
N PRO A 122 -6.77 0.80 9.40
CA PRO A 122 -6.77 0.55 10.84
C PRO A 122 -6.44 -0.91 11.20
N ASN A 123 -6.92 -1.86 10.41
CA ASN A 123 -6.71 -3.32 10.58
C ASN A 123 -5.65 -3.88 9.63
N SER A 124 -4.53 -3.18 9.50
CA SER A 124 -3.47 -3.46 8.52
C SER A 124 -2.96 -4.90 8.54
N GLU A 125 -2.80 -5.52 9.71
CA GLU A 125 -2.33 -6.91 9.85
C GLU A 125 -3.33 -7.92 9.27
N GLU A 126 -4.64 -7.67 9.42
CA GLU A 126 -5.68 -8.53 8.86
C GLU A 126 -5.74 -8.38 7.34
N VAL A 127 -5.72 -7.15 6.84
CA VAL A 127 -5.65 -6.86 5.40
C VAL A 127 -4.44 -7.56 4.76
N LEU A 128 -3.29 -7.55 5.44
CA LEU A 128 -2.09 -8.26 4.98
C LEU A 128 -2.28 -9.79 4.96
N ARG A 129 -2.89 -10.39 5.99
CA ARG A 129 -3.19 -11.84 5.99
C ARG A 129 -4.09 -12.23 4.83
N ILE A 130 -5.16 -11.45 4.60
CA ILE A 130 -6.07 -11.69 3.47
C ILE A 130 -5.33 -11.52 2.14
N ALA A 131 -4.51 -10.47 1.99
CA ALA A 131 -3.68 -10.28 0.80
C ALA A 131 -2.76 -11.48 0.54
N GLY A 132 -2.13 -12.03 1.61
CA GLY A 132 -1.34 -13.24 1.52
C GLY A 132 -2.12 -14.47 1.07
N ARG A 133 -3.37 -14.61 1.53
CA ARG A 133 -4.27 -15.72 1.13
C ARG A 133 -4.66 -15.66 -0.35
N ILE A 134 -4.92 -14.47 -0.86
CA ILE A 134 -5.38 -14.29 -2.25
C ILE A 134 -4.23 -14.19 -3.26
N ALA A 135 -2.98 -13.99 -2.81
CA ALA A 135 -1.79 -13.94 -3.65
C ALA A 135 -1.19 -15.33 -3.85
N LYS A 136 -0.85 -15.70 -5.10
CA LYS A 136 -0.12 -16.94 -5.42
C LYS A 136 1.38 -16.79 -5.25
N LYS A 137 1.95 -15.69 -5.77
CA LYS A 137 3.40 -15.45 -5.84
C LYS A 137 3.87 -14.53 -4.74
N GLY A 138 3.08 -13.47 -4.42
CA GLY A 138 3.45 -12.59 -3.32
C GLY A 138 2.68 -11.29 -3.23
N VAL A 139 2.99 -10.57 -2.16
CA VAL A 139 2.45 -9.24 -1.83
C VAL A 139 3.58 -8.23 -1.91
N LEU A 140 3.41 -7.18 -2.71
CA LEU A 140 4.38 -6.12 -2.92
C LEU A 140 3.88 -4.86 -2.21
N ILE A 141 4.67 -4.35 -1.27
CA ILE A 141 4.25 -3.26 -0.39
C ILE A 141 5.32 -2.17 -0.37
N SER A 142 4.93 -0.92 -0.39
CA SER A 142 5.80 0.16 0.05
C SER A 142 5.22 0.84 1.28
N ILE A 143 6.12 1.24 2.17
CA ILE A 143 5.78 2.00 3.37
C ILE A 143 6.71 3.21 3.54
N PRO A 144 6.22 4.31 4.13
CA PRO A 144 7.06 5.37 4.65
C PRO A 144 7.76 4.90 5.92
N ASN A 145 9.06 5.19 6.03
CA ASN A 145 9.89 4.78 7.17
C ASN A 145 10.00 5.89 8.20
N ILE A 146 9.31 5.76 9.35
CA ILE A 146 9.38 6.74 10.46
C ILE A 146 10.79 6.84 11.06
N ALA A 147 11.62 5.81 10.93
CA ALA A 147 12.98 5.78 11.45
C ALA A 147 14.03 6.38 10.51
N TYR A 148 13.61 7.06 9.44
CA TYR A 148 14.52 7.78 8.55
C TYR A 148 15.33 8.82 9.33
N TRP A 149 16.63 8.96 9.05
CA TRP A 149 17.56 9.74 9.86
C TRP A 149 17.12 11.19 10.13
N LYS A 150 16.49 11.87 9.16
CA LYS A 150 15.96 13.23 9.36
C LYS A 150 14.82 13.24 10.38
N PHE A 151 13.98 12.22 10.39
CA PHE A 151 12.88 12.10 11.33
C PHE A 151 13.36 11.81 12.74
N ARG A 152 14.43 11.01 12.89
CA ARG A 152 15.08 10.81 14.19
C ARG A 152 15.63 12.13 14.75
N LEU A 153 16.23 12.97 13.90
CA LEU A 153 16.68 14.31 14.32
C LEU A 153 15.50 15.19 14.71
N GLN A 154 14.41 15.20 13.92
CA GLN A 154 13.21 15.97 14.29
C GLN A 154 12.66 15.56 15.66
N LEU A 155 12.55 14.25 15.93
CA LEU A 155 12.10 13.70 17.21
C LEU A 155 13.08 14.09 18.35
N LEU A 156 14.39 14.01 18.12
CA LEU A 156 15.40 14.42 19.09
C LEU A 156 15.24 15.89 19.53
N PHE A 157 14.81 16.76 18.60
CA PHE A 157 14.53 18.17 18.86
C PHE A 157 13.05 18.46 19.19
N GLY A 158 12.27 17.45 19.58
CA GLY A 158 10.89 17.62 20.03
C GLY A 158 9.86 17.85 18.93
N ASN A 159 10.21 17.63 17.64
CA ASN A 159 9.30 17.81 16.52
C ASN A 159 8.83 16.47 15.95
N PHE A 160 7.51 16.28 15.84
CA PHE A 160 6.96 15.07 15.22
C PHE A 160 7.04 15.13 13.69
N PRO A 161 7.61 14.12 13.00
CA PRO A 161 7.72 14.11 11.54
C PRO A 161 6.37 13.79 10.88
N LYS A 162 5.91 14.67 10.00
CA LYS A 162 4.62 14.51 9.30
C LYS A 162 4.63 13.57 8.08
N GLN A 163 5.74 12.96 7.74
CA GLN A 163 5.89 11.93 6.68
C GLN A 163 5.19 12.22 5.33
N TRP A 164 5.12 13.46 4.87
CA TRP A 164 4.37 13.87 3.68
C TRP A 164 2.84 13.75 3.78
N ALA A 165 2.30 13.37 4.93
CA ALA A 165 0.87 13.44 5.16
C ALA A 165 0.41 14.90 5.00
N VAL A 166 -0.61 15.11 4.17
CA VAL A 166 -1.24 16.44 4.01
C VAL A 166 -1.97 16.79 5.30
N ALA A 167 -2.63 15.79 5.89
CA ALA A 167 -3.27 15.88 7.18
C ALA A 167 -2.72 14.79 8.13
N PRO A 168 -2.59 15.07 9.45
CA PRO A 168 -2.12 14.09 10.42
C PRO A 168 -2.95 12.79 10.43
N GLU A 169 -4.22 12.88 10.07
CA GLU A 169 -5.19 11.81 10.04
C GLU A 169 -4.97 10.80 8.90
N GLU A 170 -4.16 11.13 7.90
CA GLU A 170 -3.93 10.25 6.76
C GLU A 170 -3.20 8.96 7.17
N HIS A 171 -2.21 9.06 8.08
CA HIS A 171 -1.44 7.91 8.51
C HIS A 171 -1.92 7.42 9.87
N LEU A 172 -2.59 6.27 9.88
CA LEU A 172 -3.05 5.60 11.11
C LEU A 172 -1.95 4.71 11.71
N ARG A 173 -0.97 4.31 10.91
CA ARG A 173 0.14 3.42 11.29
C ARG A 173 1.49 4.00 10.89
N TYR A 174 2.46 3.79 11.77
CA TYR A 174 3.84 4.22 11.58
C TYR A 174 4.77 3.05 11.86
N TRP A 175 5.62 2.71 10.89
CA TRP A 175 6.62 1.67 11.07
C TRP A 175 8.03 2.18 10.74
N SER A 176 9.01 1.70 11.51
CA SER A 176 10.36 1.58 11.00
C SER A 176 10.45 0.38 10.06
N VAL A 177 11.51 0.33 9.24
CA VAL A 177 11.76 -0.87 8.41
C VAL A 177 11.88 -2.13 9.27
N ASP A 178 12.55 -2.03 10.42
CA ASP A 178 12.77 -3.19 11.29
C ASP A 178 11.50 -3.61 12.04
N ASP A 179 10.62 -2.67 12.40
CA ASP A 179 9.33 -3.02 13.00
C ASP A 179 8.40 -3.65 11.96
N PHE A 180 8.35 -3.13 10.74
CA PHE A 180 7.56 -3.73 9.67
C PHE A 180 8.03 -5.16 9.34
N LYS A 181 9.36 -5.43 9.34
CA LYS A 181 9.89 -6.79 9.22
C LYS A 181 9.37 -7.74 10.30
N LYS A 182 9.32 -7.27 11.57
CA LYS A 182 8.78 -8.06 12.68
C LYS A 182 7.29 -8.33 12.48
N THR A 183 6.52 -7.28 12.15
CA THR A 183 5.08 -7.38 11.91
C THR A 183 4.76 -8.41 10.82
N VAL A 184 5.37 -8.29 9.62
CA VAL A 184 5.06 -9.22 8.52
C VAL A 184 5.49 -10.65 8.81
N LYS A 185 6.60 -10.85 9.54
CA LYS A 185 7.03 -12.19 9.97
C LYS A 185 6.07 -12.81 10.98
N SER A 186 5.55 -12.02 11.94
CA SER A 186 4.62 -12.51 12.97
C SER A 186 3.27 -12.93 12.41
N ILE A 187 2.87 -12.38 11.27
CA ILE A 187 1.62 -12.72 10.60
C ILE A 187 1.78 -13.73 9.45
N GLY A 188 2.94 -14.39 9.36
CA GLY A 188 3.15 -15.55 8.49
C GLY A 188 3.79 -15.24 7.12
N PHE A 189 4.46 -14.10 6.95
CA PHE A 189 5.20 -13.83 5.72
C PHE A 189 6.69 -14.16 5.83
N GLU A 190 7.25 -14.59 4.70
CA GLU A 190 8.68 -14.56 4.42
C GLU A 190 9.00 -13.30 3.61
N ILE A 191 10.08 -12.61 3.96
CA ILE A 191 10.55 -11.44 3.19
C ILE A 191 11.53 -11.94 2.13
N LYS A 192 11.17 -11.80 0.87
CA LYS A 192 12.02 -12.20 -0.26
C LYS A 192 13.04 -11.13 -0.62
N GLU A 193 12.59 -9.87 -0.64
CA GLU A 193 13.45 -8.76 -1.02
C GLU A 193 12.98 -7.46 -0.35
N ILE A 194 13.96 -6.56 -0.09
CA ILE A 194 13.71 -5.20 0.43
C ILE A 194 14.55 -4.24 -0.42
N LYS A 195 13.90 -3.20 -0.96
CA LYS A 195 14.59 -2.12 -1.68
C LYS A 195 14.09 -0.77 -1.24
N ALA A 196 15.00 0.14 -0.92
CA ALA A 196 14.63 1.53 -0.66
C ALA A 196 14.36 2.25 -1.99
N SER A 197 13.13 2.70 -2.19
CA SER A 197 12.73 3.45 -3.40
C SER A 197 13.17 4.91 -3.34
N ASN A 198 13.23 5.48 -2.16
CA ASN A 198 13.63 6.85 -1.92
C ASN A 198 14.49 6.96 -0.65
N GLY A 199 15.31 8.02 -0.54
CA GLY A 199 16.21 8.23 0.57
C GLY A 199 17.60 8.72 0.14
N LYS A 200 18.60 8.63 1.04
CA LYS A 200 19.98 9.05 0.74
C LYS A 200 20.66 8.00 -0.13
N LYS A 201 20.99 8.36 -1.39
CA LYS A 201 21.62 7.45 -2.39
C LYS A 201 22.77 6.64 -1.75
N ILE A 202 22.96 5.41 -2.21
CA ILE A 202 23.97 4.44 -1.72
C ILE A 202 23.69 4.00 -0.28
N LEU A 203 23.62 4.93 0.69
CA LEU A 203 23.41 4.61 2.10
C LEU A 203 22.05 3.93 2.37
N ARG A 204 21.02 4.30 1.62
CA ARG A 204 19.68 3.67 1.73
C ARG A 204 19.68 2.19 1.35
N ASP A 205 20.59 1.79 0.46
CA ASP A 205 20.71 0.40 0.01
C ASP A 205 21.55 -0.42 1.01
N MET A 206 22.50 0.22 1.70
CA MET A 206 23.32 -0.39 2.75
C MET A 206 22.57 -0.49 4.09
N TRP A 207 21.83 0.55 4.46
CA TRP A 207 21.09 0.60 5.75
C TRP A 207 19.70 1.24 5.55
N PRO A 208 18.73 0.48 4.99
CA PRO A 208 17.39 0.98 4.67
C PRO A 208 16.65 1.56 5.88
N ASN A 209 16.81 0.98 7.07
CA ASN A 209 16.14 1.44 8.28
C ASN A 209 16.56 2.86 8.72
N LEU A 210 17.79 3.29 8.39
CA LEU A 210 18.26 4.63 8.73
C LEU A 210 18.16 5.60 7.56
N PHE A 211 18.50 5.17 6.35
CA PHE A 211 18.67 6.05 5.19
C PHE A 211 17.63 5.86 4.09
N GLY A 212 16.77 4.85 4.18
CA GLY A 212 15.59 4.69 3.32
C GLY A 212 14.43 5.54 3.83
N PHE A 213 13.90 6.42 2.99
CA PHE A 213 12.72 7.24 3.30
C PHE A 213 11.42 6.49 3.00
N GLN A 214 11.36 5.86 1.81
CA GLN A 214 10.31 4.94 1.39
C GLN A 214 10.95 3.61 1.04
N VAL A 215 10.38 2.52 1.54
CA VAL A 215 10.97 1.18 1.40
C VAL A 215 9.92 0.20 0.86
N CYS A 216 10.30 -0.52 -0.18
CA CYS A 216 9.51 -1.56 -0.83
C CYS A 216 9.89 -2.93 -0.28
N PHE A 217 8.88 -3.78 -0.11
CA PHE A 217 9.00 -5.15 0.36
C PHE A 217 8.35 -6.10 -0.65
N TYR A 218 9.04 -7.18 -0.97
CA TYR A 218 8.47 -8.34 -1.60
C TYR A 218 8.25 -9.41 -0.53
N LEU A 219 6.99 -9.68 -0.25
CA LEU A 219 6.56 -10.63 0.77
C LEU A 219 5.97 -11.88 0.12
N LYS A 220 6.34 -13.05 0.62
CA LYS A 220 5.75 -14.33 0.22
C LYS A 220 5.01 -14.93 1.41
N PRO A 221 3.72 -15.31 1.27
CA PRO A 221 3.04 -16.07 2.31
C PRO A 221 3.82 -17.36 2.57
N LYS A 222 4.03 -17.72 3.83
CA LYS A 222 4.53 -19.05 4.16
C LYS A 222 3.42 -20.04 3.82
N SER A 223 3.75 -21.10 3.09
CA SER A 223 2.86 -22.25 2.97
C SER A 223 2.50 -22.75 4.38
N LEU A 224 1.21 -22.81 4.67
CA LEU A 224 0.69 -23.48 5.85
C LEU A 224 1.07 -24.96 5.82
#